data_c52d6191e9ef72757b3e2ca5792abf06
#
_entry.id   c52d6191e9ef72757b3e2ca5792abf06
#
_cell.length_a   1.000
_cell.length_b   1.000
_cell.length_c   1.000
_cell.angle_alpha   90.00
_cell.angle_beta   90.00
_cell.angle_gamma   90.00
#
_symmetry.space_group_name_H-M   'P 1'
#
loop_
_entity.id
_entity.type
_entity.pdbx_description
1 polymer ?
#
loop_
_entity_poly.entity_id
_entity_poly.type
_entity_poly.pdbx_seq_one_letter_code
_entity_poly.pdbx_strand_id
1 'polypeptide(L)'
;MATQNYPENNLQDTLSLENLEARSIDYVYRFGENFSKFIEALGITRQIPVQEGFTIKLYSAPTVELADGNVAEGDLIPLSKVTPQVHTTKEINLKKYRKVTTFEAIQKYGANEAITITDDAMVKEVQKGIRTDLFNLIKDNGGTETNLNGGTLQGALATAWGALETLFEDDTVRVIAFVNPMDIAKEIANKDLTLENQFGLNYYTTVTGTVVFSSTQIPRGEVYATVADNLQVAYISSNSEGYRQFGMTTDQFGYIGMAHDRQLNNVTVETVLVSGILMFPERVDGVIKIEIGTATPEG
;
A
#
# COMPACT_ATOMS: atom_id res chain seq x y z
N MET A 1 -64.81 -5.20 -6.91
CA MET A 1 -63.69 -6.17 -7.01
C MET A 1 -62.39 -5.34 -7.01
N ALA A 2 -61.63 -5.38 -5.96
CA ALA A 2 -60.34 -4.71 -5.91
C ALA A 2 -59.37 -5.41 -6.86
N THR A 3 -58.91 -4.75 -7.87
CA THR A 3 -57.83 -5.21 -8.73
C THR A 3 -56.57 -5.24 -7.88
N GLN A 4 -56.18 -6.45 -7.51
CA GLN A 4 -54.89 -6.70 -6.87
C GLN A 4 -53.78 -6.41 -7.92
N ASN A 5 -53.18 -5.24 -7.85
CA ASN A 5 -51.99 -4.94 -8.63
C ASN A 5 -50.79 -5.59 -7.93
N TYR A 6 -50.31 -6.69 -8.45
CA TYR A 6 -49.03 -7.31 -8.12
C TYR A 6 -48.25 -7.58 -9.40
N PRO A 7 -46.97 -7.30 -9.41
CA PRO A 7 -46.18 -6.57 -8.42
C PRO A 7 -46.36 -5.05 -8.54
N GLU A 8 -46.15 -4.31 -7.45
CA GLU A 8 -46.05 -2.85 -7.51
C GLU A 8 -44.89 -2.47 -8.41
N ASN A 9 -45.11 -1.53 -9.33
CA ASN A 9 -44.13 -1.11 -10.34
C ASN A 9 -42.84 -0.48 -9.76
N ASN A 10 -42.74 -0.31 -8.45
CA ASN A 10 -41.63 0.34 -7.74
C ASN A 10 -40.95 -0.59 -6.71
N LEU A 11 -41.21 -1.90 -6.73
CA LEU A 11 -40.46 -2.84 -5.94
C LEU A 11 -39.02 -2.93 -6.48
N GLN A 12 -38.10 -2.27 -5.79
CA GLN A 12 -36.68 -2.50 -6.03
C GLN A 12 -36.33 -3.90 -5.53
N ASP A 13 -36.03 -4.80 -6.44
CA ASP A 13 -35.42 -6.09 -6.12
C ASP A 13 -33.96 -5.89 -5.73
N THR A 14 -33.72 -5.62 -4.43
CA THR A 14 -32.39 -5.38 -3.89
C THR A 14 -31.44 -6.58 -4.01
N LEU A 15 -31.96 -7.74 -4.42
CA LEU A 15 -31.22 -8.98 -4.62
C LEU A 15 -31.18 -9.42 -6.07
N SER A 16 -31.56 -8.57 -7.03
CA SER A 16 -31.36 -8.87 -8.44
C SER A 16 -29.86 -9.02 -8.75
N LEU A 17 -29.49 -9.82 -9.74
CA LEU A 17 -28.09 -9.95 -10.19
C LEU A 17 -27.55 -8.59 -10.61
N GLU A 18 -28.33 -7.78 -11.30
CA GLU A 18 -27.94 -6.42 -11.73
C GLU A 18 -27.58 -5.52 -10.54
N ASN A 19 -28.34 -5.59 -9.43
CA ASN A 19 -28.03 -4.83 -8.22
C ASN A 19 -26.76 -5.35 -7.52
N LEU A 20 -26.50 -6.64 -7.54
CA LEU A 20 -25.27 -7.22 -7.00
C LEU A 20 -24.04 -6.84 -7.85
N GLU A 21 -24.19 -6.83 -9.19
CA GLU A 21 -23.15 -6.35 -10.10
C GLU A 21 -22.87 -4.85 -9.90
N ALA A 22 -23.92 -4.03 -9.78
CA ALA A 22 -23.78 -2.60 -9.52
C ALA A 22 -23.03 -2.32 -8.21
N ARG A 23 -23.24 -3.13 -7.17
CA ARG A 23 -22.49 -3.06 -5.91
C ARG A 23 -21.02 -3.42 -6.10
N SER A 24 -20.72 -4.48 -6.86
CA SER A 24 -19.34 -4.85 -7.18
C SER A 24 -18.62 -3.70 -7.87
N ILE A 25 -19.27 -3.04 -8.84
CA ILE A 25 -18.73 -1.87 -9.54
C ILE A 25 -18.40 -0.74 -8.56
N ASP A 26 -19.32 -0.40 -7.66
CA ASP A 26 -19.14 0.70 -6.70
C ASP A 26 -17.98 0.42 -5.72
N TYR A 27 -17.90 -0.80 -5.18
CA TYR A 27 -16.80 -1.19 -4.27
C TYR A 27 -15.45 -1.17 -4.93
N VAL A 28 -15.35 -1.76 -6.10
CA VAL A 28 -14.12 -1.84 -6.88
C VAL A 28 -13.65 -0.45 -7.29
N TYR A 29 -14.56 0.40 -7.74
CA TYR A 29 -14.26 1.79 -8.11
C TYR A 29 -13.74 2.59 -6.92
N ARG A 30 -14.44 2.56 -5.78
CA ARG A 30 -14.02 3.25 -4.55
C ARG A 30 -12.68 2.74 -4.01
N PHE A 31 -12.42 1.44 -4.12
CA PHE A 31 -11.13 0.89 -3.74
C PHE A 31 -10.02 1.43 -4.65
N GLY A 32 -10.21 1.36 -5.97
CA GLY A 32 -9.24 1.82 -6.97
C GLY A 32 -8.90 3.30 -6.80
N GLU A 33 -9.92 4.17 -6.63
CA GLU A 33 -9.70 5.59 -6.34
C GLU A 33 -8.93 5.83 -5.04
N ASN A 34 -9.32 5.17 -3.95
CA ASN A 34 -8.66 5.32 -2.67
C ASN A 34 -7.21 4.85 -2.71
N PHE A 35 -6.96 3.74 -3.40
CA PHE A 35 -5.61 3.21 -3.53
C PHE A 35 -4.74 4.09 -4.44
N SER A 36 -5.29 4.60 -5.53
CA SER A 36 -4.60 5.54 -6.42
C SER A 36 -4.20 6.82 -5.69
N LYS A 37 -5.10 7.42 -4.91
CA LYS A 37 -4.80 8.59 -4.07
C LYS A 37 -3.75 8.29 -3.01
N PHE A 38 -3.75 7.07 -2.46
CA PHE A 38 -2.72 6.65 -1.50
C PHE A 38 -1.33 6.55 -2.15
N ILE A 39 -1.25 5.98 -3.35
CA ILE A 39 -0.03 5.94 -4.16
C ILE A 39 0.48 7.37 -4.44
N GLU A 40 -0.43 8.27 -4.81
CA GLU A 40 -0.11 9.69 -5.04
C GLU A 40 0.39 10.38 -3.76
N ALA A 41 -0.26 10.16 -2.63
CA ALA A 41 0.18 10.70 -1.33
C ALA A 41 1.56 10.18 -0.93
N LEU A 42 1.86 8.90 -1.19
CA LEU A 42 3.20 8.33 -1.03
C LEU A 42 4.20 8.84 -2.09
N GLY A 43 3.73 9.53 -3.13
CA GLY A 43 4.59 10.01 -4.22
C GLY A 43 5.19 8.90 -5.08
N ILE A 44 4.59 7.72 -5.06
CA ILE A 44 5.05 6.58 -5.88
C ILE A 44 4.72 6.86 -7.33
N THR A 45 5.74 6.93 -8.17
CA THR A 45 5.61 7.21 -9.60
C THR A 45 5.57 5.93 -10.44
N ARG A 46 6.19 4.85 -9.94
CA ARG A 46 6.36 3.60 -10.70
C ARG A 46 5.39 2.52 -10.25
N GLN A 47 4.52 2.12 -11.18
CA GLN A 47 3.56 1.04 -11.03
C GLN A 47 3.81 -0.02 -12.10
N ILE A 48 4.00 -1.27 -11.68
CA ILE A 48 4.46 -2.36 -12.54
C ILE A 48 3.36 -3.43 -12.61
N PRO A 49 2.64 -3.58 -13.73
CA PRO A 49 1.75 -4.70 -13.92
C PRO A 49 2.57 -5.97 -14.15
N VAL A 50 2.27 -7.02 -13.39
CA VAL A 50 2.98 -8.31 -13.44
C VAL A 50 2.00 -9.47 -13.54
N GLN A 51 2.53 -10.66 -13.82
CA GLN A 51 1.78 -11.92 -13.80
C GLN A 51 1.91 -12.61 -12.42
N GLU A 52 0.97 -13.49 -12.10
CA GLU A 52 1.03 -14.32 -10.89
C GLU A 52 2.32 -15.16 -10.88
N GLY A 53 2.96 -15.25 -9.72
CA GLY A 53 4.24 -15.95 -9.55
C GLY A 53 5.46 -15.14 -10.00
N PHE A 54 5.28 -13.87 -10.37
CA PHE A 54 6.41 -13.03 -10.73
C PHE A 54 7.29 -12.75 -9.51
N THR A 55 8.60 -12.93 -9.69
CA THR A 55 9.59 -12.73 -8.62
C THR A 55 10.26 -11.38 -8.75
N ILE A 56 10.10 -10.54 -7.73
CA ILE A 56 10.75 -9.24 -7.62
C ILE A 56 12.04 -9.40 -6.81
N LYS A 57 13.13 -8.86 -7.34
CA LYS A 57 14.42 -8.80 -6.67
C LYS A 57 14.59 -7.43 -6.03
N LEU A 58 14.84 -7.40 -4.73
CA LEU A 58 15.19 -6.20 -3.99
C LEU A 58 16.69 -6.09 -3.94
N TYR A 59 17.22 -4.89 -4.27
CA TYR A 59 18.65 -4.65 -4.38
C TYR A 59 19.15 -3.86 -3.17
N SER A 60 20.41 -4.05 -2.81
CA SER A 60 21.21 -3.14 -2.02
C SER A 60 22.12 -2.30 -2.94
N ALA A 61 22.83 -1.32 -2.39
CA ALA A 61 23.73 -0.48 -3.15
C ALA A 61 24.69 -1.33 -4.01
N PRO A 62 24.84 -1.01 -5.29
CA PRO A 62 25.78 -1.74 -6.14
C PRO A 62 27.22 -1.46 -5.72
N THR A 63 28.07 -2.47 -5.78
CA THR A 63 29.51 -2.25 -5.65
C THR A 63 30.03 -1.71 -6.97
N VAL A 64 30.61 -0.51 -6.93
CA VAL A 64 31.17 0.18 -8.10
C VAL A 64 32.69 0.24 -7.98
N GLU A 65 33.37 -0.39 -8.90
CA GLU A 65 34.83 -0.34 -9.06
C GLU A 65 35.15 0.39 -10.38
N LEU A 66 35.38 1.69 -10.31
CA LEU A 66 35.78 2.46 -11.48
C LEU A 66 37.27 2.26 -11.73
N ALA A 67 37.61 1.96 -12.98
CA ALA A 67 39.00 1.97 -13.45
C ALA A 67 39.48 3.42 -13.62
N ASP A 68 40.81 3.61 -13.68
CA ASP A 68 41.37 4.94 -13.91
C ASP A 68 40.88 5.51 -15.26
N GLY A 69 40.21 6.66 -15.19
CA GLY A 69 39.71 7.37 -16.37
C GLY A 69 40.74 8.24 -17.08
N ASN A 70 41.94 8.42 -16.49
CA ASN A 70 43.02 9.20 -17.10
C ASN A 70 43.82 8.32 -18.11
N VAL A 71 43.25 8.15 -19.29
CA VAL A 71 43.83 7.33 -20.35
C VAL A 71 44.44 8.26 -21.41
N ALA A 72 45.67 7.95 -21.88
CA ALA A 72 46.31 8.73 -22.93
C ALA A 72 45.55 8.58 -24.25
N GLU A 73 45.71 9.58 -25.15
CA GLU A 73 45.08 9.55 -26.47
C GLU A 73 45.57 8.33 -27.28
N GLY A 74 44.62 7.49 -27.69
CA GLY A 74 44.88 6.25 -28.45
C GLY A 74 45.12 5.00 -27.61
N ASP A 75 45.16 5.11 -26.28
CA ASP A 75 45.30 3.95 -25.39
C ASP A 75 43.94 3.24 -25.11
N LEU A 76 44.06 1.97 -24.71
CA LEU A 76 42.89 1.16 -24.36
C LEU A 76 42.29 1.62 -23.04
N ILE A 77 41.01 2.00 -23.04
CA ILE A 77 40.28 2.39 -21.83
C ILE A 77 40.06 1.13 -20.95
N PRO A 78 40.55 1.12 -19.70
CA PRO A 78 40.33 -0.03 -18.79
C PRO A 78 38.86 -0.20 -18.42
N LEU A 79 38.43 -1.46 -18.20
CA LEU A 79 37.05 -1.78 -17.86
C LEU A 79 36.75 -1.45 -16.41
N SER A 80 35.73 -0.68 -16.20
CA SER A 80 35.10 -0.50 -14.88
C SER A 80 34.09 -1.64 -14.59
N LYS A 81 33.94 -2.00 -13.34
CA LYS A 81 33.04 -3.07 -12.91
C LYS A 81 31.97 -2.52 -11.98
N VAL A 82 30.70 -2.80 -12.32
CA VAL A 82 29.54 -2.51 -11.48
C VAL A 82 28.84 -3.83 -11.18
N THR A 83 28.76 -4.19 -9.90
CA THR A 83 28.14 -5.45 -9.49
C THR A 83 26.87 -5.14 -8.69
N PRO A 84 25.66 -5.39 -9.23
CA PRO A 84 24.43 -5.26 -8.48
C PRO A 84 24.36 -6.36 -7.43
N GLN A 85 23.94 -6.00 -6.20
CA GLN A 85 23.78 -6.93 -5.10
C GLN A 85 22.30 -7.17 -4.85
N VAL A 86 21.83 -8.42 -5.04
CA VAL A 86 20.46 -8.82 -4.69
C VAL A 86 20.42 -9.13 -3.21
N HIS A 87 19.62 -8.36 -2.45
CA HIS A 87 19.43 -8.55 -1.02
C HIS A 87 18.42 -9.67 -0.73
N THR A 88 17.24 -9.58 -1.33
CA THR A 88 16.18 -10.58 -1.16
C THR A 88 15.28 -10.64 -2.38
N THR A 89 14.49 -11.69 -2.44
CA THR A 89 13.48 -11.86 -3.51
C THR A 89 12.10 -12.02 -2.89
N LYS A 90 11.10 -11.39 -3.49
CA LYS A 90 9.69 -11.53 -3.11
C LYS A 90 8.86 -11.96 -4.31
N GLU A 91 8.00 -12.92 -4.10
CA GLU A 91 7.06 -13.42 -5.11
C GLU A 91 5.70 -12.74 -4.91
N ILE A 92 5.07 -12.35 -6.01
CA ILE A 92 3.71 -11.78 -5.98
C ILE A 92 2.72 -12.89 -6.30
N ASN A 93 1.78 -13.09 -5.36
CA ASN A 93 0.72 -14.07 -5.48
C ASN A 93 -0.65 -13.43 -5.32
N LEU A 94 -1.66 -13.99 -5.98
CA LEU A 94 -3.05 -13.60 -5.83
C LEU A 94 -3.58 -13.98 -4.44
N LYS A 95 -4.06 -12.98 -3.72
CA LYS A 95 -4.83 -13.17 -2.48
C LYS A 95 -6.32 -13.23 -2.81
N LYS A 96 -6.96 -14.30 -2.42
CA LYS A 96 -8.37 -14.59 -2.73
C LYS A 96 -9.17 -14.63 -1.42
N TYR A 97 -10.21 -13.83 -1.35
CA TYR A 97 -11.09 -13.75 -0.17
C TYR A 97 -12.51 -14.09 -0.59
N ARG A 98 -13.19 -14.93 0.19
CA ARG A 98 -14.56 -15.34 -0.05
C ARG A 98 -15.39 -15.14 1.22
N LYS A 99 -16.55 -14.55 1.06
CA LYS A 99 -17.57 -14.38 2.10
C LYS A 99 -18.88 -14.98 1.63
N VAL A 100 -19.63 -15.55 2.55
CA VAL A 100 -20.97 -16.11 2.32
C VAL A 100 -21.96 -15.44 3.26
N THR A 101 -23.05 -14.93 2.70
CA THR A 101 -24.18 -14.38 3.45
C THR A 101 -25.39 -15.32 3.29
N THR A 102 -25.90 -15.83 4.41
CA THR A 102 -26.99 -16.79 4.41
C THR A 102 -28.36 -16.12 4.27
N PHE A 103 -29.34 -16.87 3.78
CA PHE A 103 -30.73 -16.41 3.66
C PHE A 103 -31.31 -15.97 5.02
N GLU A 104 -31.00 -16.69 6.08
CA GLU A 104 -31.47 -16.39 7.45
C GLU A 104 -30.90 -15.03 7.93
N ALA A 105 -29.63 -14.73 7.60
CA ALA A 105 -29.03 -13.43 7.92
C ALA A 105 -29.73 -12.30 7.14
N ILE A 106 -30.05 -12.52 5.87
CA ILE A 106 -30.78 -11.57 5.03
C ILE A 106 -32.20 -11.33 5.58
N GLN A 107 -32.89 -12.39 5.98
CA GLN A 107 -34.21 -12.29 6.57
C GLN A 107 -34.21 -11.56 7.93
N LYS A 108 -33.16 -11.79 8.72
CA LYS A 108 -33.09 -11.22 10.09
C LYS A 108 -32.65 -9.75 10.09
N TYR A 109 -31.71 -9.38 9.25
CA TYR A 109 -31.08 -8.06 9.27
C TYR A 109 -31.39 -7.20 8.05
N GLY A 110 -32.06 -7.76 7.04
CA GLY A 110 -32.26 -7.11 5.74
C GLY A 110 -31.07 -7.31 4.80
N ALA A 111 -31.36 -7.35 3.50
CA ALA A 111 -30.36 -7.59 2.46
C ALA A 111 -29.26 -6.54 2.44
N ASN A 112 -29.63 -5.26 2.63
CA ASN A 112 -28.68 -4.16 2.58
C ASN A 112 -27.67 -4.24 3.74
N GLU A 113 -28.11 -4.47 4.97
CA GLU A 113 -27.21 -4.58 6.11
C GLU A 113 -26.37 -5.84 6.07
N ALA A 114 -26.97 -6.99 5.77
CA ALA A 114 -26.29 -8.27 5.76
C ALA A 114 -25.19 -8.37 4.68
N ILE A 115 -25.34 -7.72 3.54
CA ILE A 115 -24.40 -7.77 2.44
C ILE A 115 -23.46 -6.56 2.46
N THR A 116 -24.00 -5.33 2.45
CA THR A 116 -23.21 -4.11 2.30
C THR A 116 -22.24 -3.86 3.45
N ILE A 117 -22.72 -3.95 4.71
CA ILE A 117 -21.85 -3.71 5.88
C ILE A 117 -20.71 -4.73 5.94
N THR A 118 -21.01 -5.98 5.60
CA THR A 118 -20.01 -7.04 5.62
C THR A 118 -19.05 -6.96 4.44
N ASP A 119 -19.46 -6.45 3.27
CA ASP A 119 -18.60 -6.17 2.14
C ASP A 119 -17.65 -5.00 2.43
N ASP A 120 -18.16 -3.90 2.99
CA ASP A 120 -17.35 -2.78 3.46
C ASP A 120 -16.26 -3.22 4.44
N ALA A 121 -16.62 -4.10 5.38
CA ALA A 121 -15.65 -4.64 6.33
C ALA A 121 -14.57 -5.49 5.65
N MET A 122 -14.96 -6.31 4.67
CA MET A 122 -14.03 -7.13 3.89
C MET A 122 -13.05 -6.27 3.08
N VAL A 123 -13.54 -5.26 2.39
CA VAL A 123 -12.70 -4.32 1.61
C VAL A 123 -11.71 -3.58 2.52
N LYS A 124 -12.17 -3.09 3.69
CA LYS A 124 -11.29 -2.45 4.68
C LYS A 124 -10.20 -3.38 5.22
N GLU A 125 -10.51 -4.65 5.44
CA GLU A 125 -9.51 -5.61 5.93
C GLU A 125 -8.49 -5.95 4.83
N VAL A 126 -8.89 -6.00 3.56
CA VAL A 126 -7.95 -6.13 2.42
C VAL A 126 -7.03 -4.91 2.32
N GLN A 127 -7.57 -3.70 2.45
CA GLN A 127 -6.76 -2.47 2.50
C GLN A 127 -5.75 -2.50 3.64
N LYS A 128 -6.17 -2.95 4.82
CA LYS A 128 -5.28 -3.12 5.97
C LYS A 128 -4.21 -4.18 5.71
N GLY A 129 -4.53 -5.27 5.03
CA GLY A 129 -3.58 -6.31 4.62
C GLY A 129 -2.48 -5.76 3.72
N ILE A 130 -2.83 -4.95 2.71
CA ILE A 130 -1.87 -4.30 1.80
C ILE A 130 -0.92 -3.38 2.58
N ARG A 131 -1.46 -2.58 3.51
CA ARG A 131 -0.63 -1.71 4.37
C ARG A 131 0.29 -2.54 5.28
N THR A 132 -0.21 -3.65 5.81
CA THR A 132 0.58 -4.54 6.67
C THR A 132 1.77 -5.12 5.92
N ASP A 133 1.57 -5.56 4.68
CA ASP A 133 2.64 -6.08 3.84
C ASP A 133 3.71 -5.00 3.58
N LEU A 134 3.30 -3.76 3.28
CA LEU A 134 4.21 -2.63 3.11
C LEU A 134 5.04 -2.36 4.39
N PHE A 135 4.38 -2.24 5.54
CA PHE A 135 5.08 -1.94 6.78
C PHE A 135 6.00 -3.08 7.25
N ASN A 136 5.64 -4.32 6.97
CA ASN A 136 6.54 -5.44 7.25
C ASN A 136 7.79 -5.37 6.36
N LEU A 137 7.63 -5.09 5.07
CA LEU A 137 8.77 -4.91 4.18
C LEU A 137 9.67 -3.73 4.59
N ILE A 138 9.09 -2.61 5.01
CA ILE A 138 9.83 -1.45 5.50
C ILE A 138 10.60 -1.80 6.79
N LYS A 139 9.97 -2.48 7.74
CA LYS A 139 10.63 -2.90 8.99
C LYS A 139 11.71 -3.96 8.77
N ASP A 140 11.44 -4.95 7.92
CA ASP A 140 12.38 -6.04 7.64
C ASP A 140 13.65 -5.53 6.92
N ASN A 141 13.53 -4.44 6.17
CA ASN A 141 14.63 -3.84 5.41
C ASN A 141 15.16 -2.53 6.04
N GLY A 142 14.42 -1.94 6.98
CA GLY A 142 14.84 -0.74 7.71
C GLY A 142 15.88 -1.08 8.77
N GLY A 143 17.15 -0.82 8.51
CA GLY A 143 18.16 -1.11 9.50
C GLY A 143 19.61 -0.92 9.07
N THR A 144 19.86 -0.37 7.91
CA THR A 144 21.24 -0.16 7.43
C THR A 144 21.97 0.93 8.24
N GLU A 145 21.22 1.89 8.80
CA GLU A 145 21.74 2.97 9.67
C GLU A 145 21.03 2.91 11.02
N THR A 146 21.46 2.02 11.91
CA THR A 146 20.77 1.71 13.16
C THR A 146 21.10 2.63 14.35
N ASN A 147 22.03 3.57 14.19
CA ASN A 147 22.54 4.42 15.29
C ASN A 147 22.10 5.90 15.17
N LEU A 148 21.16 6.21 14.28
CA LEU A 148 20.66 7.56 14.16
C LEU A 148 19.64 7.85 15.28
N ASN A 149 19.87 8.93 16.05
CA ASN A 149 19.00 9.35 17.13
C ASN A 149 18.62 10.83 16.92
N GLY A 150 17.32 11.10 16.95
CA GLY A 150 16.80 12.45 16.71
C GLY A 150 16.46 13.25 17.99
N GLY A 151 16.54 12.65 19.17
CA GLY A 151 16.13 13.30 20.42
C GLY A 151 14.62 13.53 20.53
N THR A 152 14.04 14.25 19.57
CA THR A 152 12.60 14.50 19.43
C THR A 152 12.10 13.94 18.09
N LEU A 153 10.77 13.83 17.91
CA LEU A 153 10.21 13.40 16.63
C LEU A 153 10.66 14.32 15.48
N GLN A 154 10.66 15.63 15.69
CA GLN A 154 11.13 16.58 14.67
C GLN A 154 12.63 16.44 14.38
N GLY A 155 13.45 16.21 15.43
CA GLY A 155 14.86 15.92 15.26
C GLY A 155 15.08 14.65 14.47
N ALA A 156 14.32 13.58 14.77
CA ALA A 156 14.37 12.33 14.02
C ALA A 156 13.98 12.52 12.54
N LEU A 157 12.92 13.29 12.26
CA LEU A 157 12.51 13.60 10.88
C LEU A 157 13.55 14.44 10.13
N ALA A 158 14.18 15.41 10.79
CA ALA A 158 15.26 16.21 10.21
C ALA A 158 16.52 15.37 9.94
N THR A 159 16.87 14.48 10.87
CA THR A 159 17.98 13.53 10.71
C THR A 159 17.68 12.55 9.55
N ALA A 160 16.42 12.07 9.43
CA ALA A 160 15.98 11.24 8.33
C ALA A 160 16.17 11.93 6.97
N TRP A 161 15.71 13.18 6.90
CA TRP A 161 15.87 13.98 5.68
C TRP A 161 17.36 14.14 5.31
N GLY A 162 18.21 14.54 6.25
CA GLY A 162 19.64 14.72 5.99
C GLY A 162 20.37 13.44 5.59
N ALA A 163 20.05 12.32 6.23
CA ALA A 163 20.65 11.01 5.90
C ALA A 163 20.25 10.53 4.51
N LEU A 164 18.96 10.68 4.14
CA LEU A 164 18.46 10.30 2.83
C LEU A 164 18.97 11.23 1.73
N GLU A 165 19.09 12.53 1.99
CA GLU A 165 19.70 13.48 1.07
C GLU A 165 21.15 13.12 0.77
N THR A 166 21.91 12.68 1.78
CA THR A 166 23.30 12.23 1.61
C THR A 166 23.37 10.90 0.85
N LEU A 167 22.40 9.99 1.05
CA LEU A 167 22.39 8.69 0.40
C LEU A 167 21.98 8.74 -1.07
N PHE A 168 21.11 9.70 -1.43
CA PHE A 168 20.57 9.92 -2.77
C PHE A 168 21.05 11.26 -3.36
N GLU A 169 22.33 11.54 -3.22
CA GLU A 169 23.02 12.83 -3.46
C GLU A 169 22.71 13.47 -4.82
N ASP A 170 22.41 12.66 -5.84
CA ASP A 170 22.20 13.12 -7.21
C ASP A 170 20.72 13.33 -7.59
N ASP A 171 19.77 13.02 -6.70
CA ASP A 171 18.33 13.01 -7.00
C ASP A 171 17.55 14.02 -6.15
N THR A 172 16.45 14.53 -6.68
CA THR A 172 15.51 15.35 -5.89
C THR A 172 14.81 14.48 -4.85
N VAL A 173 15.20 14.63 -3.58
CA VAL A 173 14.76 13.77 -2.48
C VAL A 173 13.42 14.23 -1.92
N ARG A 174 12.34 13.47 -2.16
CA ARG A 174 11.07 13.60 -1.46
C ARG A 174 10.99 12.54 -0.38
N VAL A 175 11.23 12.94 0.88
CA VAL A 175 11.25 12.02 2.00
C VAL A 175 9.84 11.67 2.47
N ILE A 176 9.64 10.37 2.72
CA ILE A 176 8.45 9.81 3.35
C ILE A 176 8.88 9.15 4.65
N ALA A 177 8.17 9.46 5.73
CA ALA A 177 8.42 8.87 7.04
C ALA A 177 7.18 8.16 7.58
N PHE A 178 7.40 7.08 8.32
CA PHE A 178 6.36 6.30 8.97
C PHE A 178 6.60 6.29 10.48
N VAL A 179 5.59 6.67 11.24
CA VAL A 179 5.70 6.94 12.68
C VAL A 179 4.51 6.36 13.43
N ASN A 180 4.70 6.03 14.72
CA ASN A 180 3.59 5.60 15.56
C ASN A 180 2.66 6.78 15.89
N PRO A 181 1.31 6.61 15.86
CA PRO A 181 0.36 7.68 16.20
C PRO A 181 0.58 8.29 17.59
N MET A 182 1.08 7.52 18.55
CA MET A 182 1.33 7.99 19.91
C MET A 182 2.51 8.96 20.00
N ASP A 183 3.47 8.84 19.08
CA ASP A 183 4.61 9.76 19.00
C ASP A 183 4.20 11.07 18.32
N ILE A 184 3.31 10.99 17.30
CA ILE A 184 2.72 12.18 16.66
C ILE A 184 1.79 12.92 17.63
N ALA A 185 1.06 12.23 18.51
CA ALA A 185 0.12 12.85 19.44
C ALA A 185 0.80 13.91 20.34
N LYS A 186 2.07 13.70 20.70
CA LYS A 186 2.84 14.69 21.48
C LYS A 186 3.10 15.96 20.68
N GLU A 187 3.35 15.83 19.38
CA GLU A 187 3.58 16.99 18.50
C GLU A 187 2.28 17.74 18.19
N ILE A 188 1.16 17.03 18.02
CA ILE A 188 -0.17 17.64 17.85
C ILE A 188 -0.53 18.50 19.07
N ALA A 189 -0.22 18.03 20.28
CA ALA A 189 -0.47 18.77 21.50
C ALA A 189 0.33 20.08 21.60
N ASN A 190 1.47 20.16 20.92
CA ASN A 190 2.38 21.30 20.94
C ASN A 190 2.23 22.23 19.73
N LYS A 191 1.58 21.80 18.66
CA LYS A 191 1.46 22.51 17.38
C LYS A 191 0.11 22.21 16.74
N ASP A 192 -0.45 23.21 16.06
CA ASP A 192 -1.62 23.04 15.21
C ASP A 192 -1.24 22.27 13.92
N LEU A 193 -1.16 20.96 14.02
CA LEU A 193 -0.93 20.08 12.87
C LEU A 193 -2.27 19.64 12.29
N THR A 194 -2.49 19.89 11.01
CA THR A 194 -3.63 19.37 10.28
C THR A 194 -3.29 17.97 9.76
N LEU A 195 -4.08 16.99 10.18
CA LEU A 195 -3.96 15.61 9.69
C LEU A 195 -4.92 15.39 8.53
N GLU A 196 -4.41 14.85 7.46
CA GLU A 196 -5.19 14.33 6.35
C GLU A 196 -5.31 12.81 6.47
N ASN A 197 -6.34 12.21 5.86
CA ASN A 197 -6.53 10.76 5.86
C ASN A 197 -6.60 10.23 4.44
N GLN A 198 -5.76 9.25 4.13
CA GLN A 198 -5.76 8.56 2.86
C GLN A 198 -5.58 7.06 3.05
N PHE A 199 -6.43 6.26 2.42
CA PHE A 199 -6.42 4.79 2.49
C PHE A 199 -6.39 4.25 3.95
N GLY A 200 -7.02 4.99 4.88
CA GLY A 200 -7.07 4.66 6.32
C GLY A 200 -5.77 4.92 7.08
N LEU A 201 -4.84 5.69 6.54
CA LEU A 201 -3.68 6.23 7.23
C LEU A 201 -3.82 7.75 7.36
N ASN A 202 -3.53 8.26 8.55
CA ASN A 202 -3.42 9.70 8.76
C ASN A 202 -2.00 10.14 8.39
N TYR A 203 -1.88 11.27 7.72
CA TYR A 203 -0.59 11.85 7.36
C TYR A 203 -0.59 13.37 7.48
N TYR A 204 0.59 13.94 7.56
CA TYR A 204 0.83 15.38 7.49
C TYR A 204 2.16 15.66 6.80
N THR A 205 2.34 16.89 6.32
CA THR A 205 3.59 17.32 5.70
C THR A 205 4.34 18.25 6.65
N THR A 206 5.63 18.01 6.83
CA THR A 206 6.52 18.86 7.65
C THR A 206 6.96 20.10 6.88
N VAL A 207 7.59 21.04 7.57
CA VAL A 207 8.17 22.26 6.96
C VAL A 207 9.26 21.93 5.92
N THR A 208 9.96 20.80 6.10
CA THR A 208 10.97 20.29 5.16
C THR A 208 10.39 19.60 3.94
N GLY A 209 9.06 19.51 3.83
CA GLY A 209 8.39 18.78 2.75
C GLY A 209 8.30 17.26 2.96
N THR A 210 8.80 16.76 4.10
CA THR A 210 8.68 15.33 4.45
C THR A 210 7.21 14.98 4.72
N VAL A 211 6.71 13.96 4.04
CA VAL A 211 5.35 13.43 4.27
C VAL A 211 5.41 12.35 5.35
N VAL A 212 4.71 12.58 6.46
CA VAL A 212 4.73 11.69 7.63
C VAL A 212 3.42 10.93 7.72
N PHE A 213 3.47 9.62 7.57
CA PHE A 213 2.32 8.72 7.73
C PHE A 213 2.29 8.12 9.13
N SER A 214 1.11 8.10 9.75
CA SER A 214 0.91 7.46 11.05
C SER A 214 0.43 6.02 10.90
N SER A 215 1.09 5.07 11.56
CA SER A 215 0.67 3.67 11.58
C SER A 215 0.94 3.03 12.93
N THR A 216 -0.07 2.31 13.44
CA THR A 216 0.07 1.51 14.67
C THR A 216 1.00 0.30 14.51
N GLN A 217 1.40 -0.03 13.30
CA GLN A 217 2.32 -1.13 13.00
C GLN A 217 3.78 -0.74 13.20
N ILE A 218 4.07 0.56 13.26
CA ILE A 218 5.40 1.07 13.60
C ILE A 218 5.53 1.07 15.13
N PRO A 219 6.64 0.53 15.69
CA PRO A 219 6.90 0.59 17.11
C PRO A 219 6.98 2.03 17.63
N ARG A 220 6.64 2.24 18.90
CA ARG A 220 6.80 3.54 19.54
C ARG A 220 8.27 3.89 19.68
N GLY A 221 8.59 5.16 19.47
CA GLY A 221 9.94 5.65 19.57
C GLY A 221 10.81 5.34 18.35
N GLU A 222 10.23 4.84 17.27
CA GLU A 222 10.93 4.55 16.02
C GLU A 222 10.32 5.32 14.85
N VAL A 223 11.17 5.82 13.98
CA VAL A 223 10.83 6.43 12.68
C VAL A 223 11.47 5.60 11.59
N TYR A 224 10.68 5.16 10.64
CA TYR A 224 11.18 4.57 9.40
C TYR A 224 11.00 5.57 8.28
N ALA A 225 12.06 5.85 7.54
CA ALA A 225 12.01 6.82 6.46
C ALA A 225 12.64 6.27 5.18
N THR A 226 12.13 6.72 4.06
CA THR A 226 12.63 6.40 2.73
C THR A 226 12.30 7.53 1.76
N VAL A 227 12.82 7.45 0.55
CA VAL A 227 12.50 8.38 -0.53
C VAL A 227 11.29 7.87 -1.31
N ALA A 228 10.44 8.78 -1.80
CA ALA A 228 9.26 8.45 -2.59
C ALA A 228 9.60 7.58 -3.81
N ASP A 229 10.65 7.95 -4.54
CA ASP A 229 11.09 7.25 -5.75
C ASP A 229 11.67 5.86 -5.47
N ASN A 230 12.07 5.59 -4.21
CA ASN A 230 12.48 4.27 -3.78
C ASN A 230 11.31 3.31 -3.56
N LEU A 231 10.08 3.82 -3.41
CA LEU A 231 8.90 2.98 -3.27
C LEU A 231 8.26 2.68 -4.62
N GLN A 232 7.96 1.41 -4.85
CA GLN A 232 7.31 0.93 -6.07
C GLN A 232 6.10 0.07 -5.72
N VAL A 233 5.17 -0.01 -6.67
CA VAL A 233 4.00 -0.87 -6.60
C VAL A 233 4.04 -1.85 -7.75
N ALA A 234 4.01 -3.15 -7.44
CA ALA A 234 3.72 -4.17 -8.41
C ALA A 234 2.33 -4.76 -8.14
N TYR A 235 1.59 -5.02 -9.20
CA TYR A 235 0.24 -5.58 -9.09
C TYR A 235 -0.06 -6.57 -10.21
N ILE A 236 -0.83 -7.60 -9.86
CA ILE A 236 -1.34 -8.56 -10.84
C ILE A 236 -2.59 -7.94 -11.46
N SER A 237 -2.51 -7.63 -12.77
CA SER A 237 -3.60 -6.95 -13.46
C SER A 237 -4.89 -7.78 -13.44
N SER A 238 -5.93 -7.22 -12.85
CA SER A 238 -7.27 -7.82 -12.83
C SER A 238 -8.01 -7.73 -14.18
N ASN A 239 -7.43 -7.06 -15.18
CA ASN A 239 -7.96 -7.01 -16.54
C ASN A 239 -7.64 -8.26 -17.37
N SER A 240 -7.09 -9.30 -16.76
CA SER A 240 -6.76 -10.57 -17.43
C SER A 240 -8.01 -11.37 -17.80
N GLU A 241 -7.86 -12.31 -18.72
CA GLU A 241 -8.96 -13.17 -19.20
C GLU A 241 -9.59 -13.99 -18.05
N GLY A 242 -8.80 -14.41 -17.06
CA GLY A 242 -9.29 -15.17 -15.91
C GLY A 242 -10.38 -14.41 -15.13
N TYR A 243 -10.21 -13.13 -14.88
CA TYR A 243 -11.22 -12.33 -14.18
C TYR A 243 -12.51 -12.23 -14.97
N ARG A 244 -12.41 -12.07 -16.29
CA ARG A 244 -13.58 -12.02 -17.19
C ARG A 244 -14.35 -13.34 -17.24
N GLN A 245 -13.63 -14.47 -17.25
CA GLN A 245 -14.26 -15.80 -17.25
C GLN A 245 -15.07 -16.07 -15.98
N PHE A 246 -14.64 -15.51 -14.84
CA PHE A 246 -15.39 -15.60 -13.57
C PHE A 246 -16.40 -14.45 -13.37
N GLY A 247 -16.66 -13.63 -14.39
CA GLY A 247 -17.61 -12.51 -14.28
C GLY A 247 -17.22 -11.48 -13.23
N MET A 248 -15.93 -11.34 -12.93
CA MET A 248 -15.46 -10.38 -11.93
C MET A 248 -15.47 -8.96 -12.49
N THR A 249 -16.03 -8.04 -11.73
CA THR A 249 -15.92 -6.61 -11.95
C THR A 249 -14.54 -6.14 -11.48
N THR A 250 -13.85 -5.34 -12.27
CA THR A 250 -12.50 -4.84 -12.00
C THR A 250 -12.49 -3.32 -11.98
N ASP A 251 -11.57 -2.72 -11.20
CA ASP A 251 -11.36 -1.28 -11.23
C ASP A 251 -10.64 -0.84 -12.53
N GLN A 252 -10.67 0.46 -12.80
CA GLN A 252 -10.07 1.03 -14.02
C GLN A 252 -8.54 0.83 -14.10
N PHE A 253 -7.87 0.68 -12.95
CA PHE A 253 -6.42 0.47 -12.87
C PHE A 253 -6.05 -1.02 -12.85
N GLY A 254 -7.00 -1.89 -12.54
CA GLY A 254 -6.79 -3.34 -12.48
C GLY A 254 -6.17 -3.83 -11.18
N TYR A 255 -6.37 -3.14 -10.05
CA TYR A 255 -5.80 -3.54 -8.75
C TYR A 255 -6.57 -4.65 -8.07
N ILE A 256 -7.89 -4.67 -8.21
CA ILE A 256 -8.76 -5.68 -7.60
C ILE A 256 -9.84 -6.14 -8.55
N GLY A 257 -10.34 -7.35 -8.30
CA GLY A 257 -11.55 -7.86 -8.89
C GLY A 257 -12.53 -8.33 -7.83
N MET A 258 -13.82 -8.07 -8.02
CA MET A 258 -14.88 -8.47 -7.12
C MET A 258 -16.05 -9.08 -7.90
N ALA A 259 -16.65 -10.12 -7.36
CA ALA A 259 -17.87 -10.70 -7.90
C ALA A 259 -18.83 -11.07 -6.77
N HIS A 260 -20.12 -10.93 -7.07
CA HIS A 260 -21.20 -11.44 -6.25
C HIS A 260 -22.00 -12.50 -7.04
N ASP A 261 -22.33 -13.59 -6.41
CA ASP A 261 -23.15 -14.64 -7.01
C ASP A 261 -24.16 -15.22 -6.02
N ARG A 262 -25.27 -15.74 -6.53
CA ARG A 262 -26.31 -16.38 -5.75
C ARG A 262 -26.19 -17.89 -5.91
N GLN A 263 -26.02 -18.59 -4.80
CA GLN A 263 -25.97 -20.04 -4.76
C GLN A 263 -27.32 -20.62 -4.28
N LEU A 264 -28.04 -21.21 -5.21
CA LEU A 264 -29.37 -21.77 -4.90
C LEU A 264 -29.27 -23.09 -4.14
N ASN A 265 -28.16 -23.80 -4.23
CA ASN A 265 -27.99 -25.09 -3.56
C ASN A 265 -28.01 -24.99 -2.04
N ASN A 266 -27.57 -23.85 -1.49
CA ASN A 266 -27.51 -23.58 -0.06
C ASN A 266 -28.20 -22.26 0.32
N VAL A 267 -28.89 -21.63 -0.64
CA VAL A 267 -29.65 -20.38 -0.48
C VAL A 267 -28.80 -19.26 0.14
N THR A 268 -27.66 -18.99 -0.49
CA THR A 268 -26.70 -17.98 -0.01
C THR A 268 -26.31 -16.99 -1.12
N VAL A 269 -25.80 -15.83 -0.70
CA VAL A 269 -25.10 -14.89 -1.57
C VAL A 269 -23.62 -14.95 -1.24
N GLU A 270 -22.82 -15.21 -2.26
CA GLU A 270 -21.36 -15.27 -2.16
C GLU A 270 -20.74 -13.99 -2.70
N THR A 271 -19.74 -13.50 -1.99
CA THR A 271 -18.89 -12.41 -2.42
C THR A 271 -17.46 -12.91 -2.52
N VAL A 272 -16.82 -12.74 -3.66
CA VAL A 272 -15.41 -13.06 -3.88
C VAL A 272 -14.66 -11.79 -4.22
N LEU A 273 -13.52 -11.57 -3.56
CA LEU A 273 -12.60 -10.47 -3.82
C LEU A 273 -11.21 -11.06 -4.08
N VAL A 274 -10.57 -10.61 -5.15
CA VAL A 274 -9.23 -11.05 -5.56
C VAL A 274 -8.35 -9.82 -5.72
N SER A 275 -7.16 -9.86 -5.14
CA SER A 275 -6.17 -8.78 -5.21
C SER A 275 -4.77 -9.38 -5.23
N GLY A 276 -3.86 -8.78 -6.02
CA GLY A 276 -2.45 -9.14 -6.04
C GLY A 276 -1.61 -7.87 -6.08
N ILE A 277 -1.45 -7.19 -4.94
CA ILE A 277 -0.72 -5.93 -4.83
C ILE A 277 0.44 -6.14 -3.86
N LEU A 278 1.62 -5.72 -4.28
CA LEU A 278 2.83 -5.67 -3.44
C LEU A 278 3.48 -4.30 -3.58
N MET A 279 3.65 -3.61 -2.46
CA MET A 279 4.41 -2.36 -2.37
C MET A 279 5.78 -2.69 -1.76
N PHE A 280 6.85 -2.20 -2.35
CA PHE A 280 8.21 -2.56 -1.93
C PHE A 280 9.21 -1.43 -2.21
N PRO A 281 10.30 -1.33 -1.42
CA PRO A 281 11.42 -0.48 -1.74
C PRO A 281 12.28 -1.14 -2.84
N GLU A 282 12.72 -0.38 -3.83
CA GLU A 282 13.64 -0.85 -4.86
C GLU A 282 15.02 -1.14 -4.27
N ARG A 283 15.52 -0.20 -3.47
CA ARG A 283 16.78 -0.30 -2.72
C ARG A 283 16.46 -0.45 -1.23
N VAL A 284 16.92 -1.54 -0.65
CA VAL A 284 16.71 -1.81 0.78
C VAL A 284 17.54 -0.90 1.68
N ASP A 285 18.73 -0.50 1.25
CA ASP A 285 19.58 0.47 1.92
C ASP A 285 19.02 1.91 1.90
N GLY A 286 18.06 2.19 1.01
CA GLY A 286 17.30 3.43 0.99
C GLY A 286 16.17 3.50 2.01
N VAL A 287 16.04 2.51 2.91
CA VAL A 287 15.11 2.54 4.05
C VAL A 287 15.91 2.66 5.33
N ILE A 288 15.77 3.77 6.03
CA ILE A 288 16.51 4.06 7.27
C ILE A 288 15.59 3.97 8.48
N LYS A 289 16.15 3.54 9.61
CA LYS A 289 15.50 3.51 10.92
C LYS A 289 16.16 4.53 11.83
N ILE A 290 15.37 5.35 12.51
CA ILE A 290 15.83 6.37 13.45
C ILE A 290 15.07 6.22 14.76
N GLU A 291 15.77 6.32 15.88
CA GLU A 291 15.15 6.29 17.20
C GLU A 291 14.78 7.69 17.70
N ILE A 292 13.57 7.80 18.27
CA ILE A 292 13.10 8.99 18.97
C ILE A 292 13.49 8.80 20.43
N GLY A 293 14.58 9.40 20.88
CA GLY A 293 15.03 9.28 22.27
C GLY A 293 16.17 10.26 22.55
N THR A 294 16.43 10.51 23.82
CA THR A 294 17.64 11.24 24.22
C THR A 294 18.86 10.40 23.89
N ALA A 295 19.74 10.92 23.03
CA ALA A 295 21.08 10.33 22.91
C ALA A 295 21.66 10.18 24.30
N THR A 296 21.96 8.95 24.72
CA THR A 296 22.79 8.75 25.90
C THR A 296 24.15 9.31 25.52
N PRO A 297 24.66 10.37 26.21
CA PRO A 297 25.99 10.84 25.89
C PRO A 297 26.95 9.67 26.13
N GLU A 298 27.63 9.27 25.08
CA GLU A 298 28.78 8.39 25.22
C GLU A 298 29.77 9.08 26.14
N GLY A 299 29.99 8.47 27.32
CA GLY A 299 30.92 8.91 28.32
C GLY A 299 32.39 8.66 27.95
#